data_8418d1b10e389b72294176a50153f15a
#
_entry.id   8418d1b10e389b72294176a50153f15a
#
_cell.length_a   1.000
_cell.length_b   1.000
_cell.length_c   1.000
_cell.angle_alpha   90.00
_cell.angle_beta   90.00
_cell.angle_gamma   90.00
#
_symmetry.space_group_name_H-M   'P 1'
#
loop_
_entity.id
_entity.type
_entity.pdbx_description
1 polymer ?
#
loop_
_entity_poly.entity_id
_entity_poly.type
_entity_poly.pdbx_seq_one_letter_code
_entity_poly.pdbx_strand_id
1 'polypeptide(L)'
;MDVDRSLDKLLKDAMTQSGGPEIIESRLAGWWAHELAINCLRVWINTSDEERARRVQTREGGSFEQRLSESTARQSADKERYRVLYDIDLDEMTPYNLVVNADNLTADEVFSIVNSAINGG
;
A
#
# COMPACT_ATOMS: atom_id res chain seq x y z
N MET A 1 11.92 15.11 -5.26
CA MET A 1 12.03 14.12 -6.34
C MET A 1 13.06 13.06 -6.01
N ASP A 2 14.27 13.49 -5.72
CA ASP A 2 15.37 12.56 -5.47
C ASP A 2 15.20 11.75 -4.20
N VAL A 3 14.51 12.32 -3.19
CA VAL A 3 14.23 11.63 -1.93
C VAL A 3 13.36 10.40 -2.16
N ASP A 4 12.28 10.53 -2.93
CA ASP A 4 11.39 9.41 -3.22
C ASP A 4 12.12 8.29 -3.95
N ARG A 5 12.91 8.63 -4.97
CA ARG A 5 13.68 7.65 -5.74
C ARG A 5 14.77 6.99 -4.90
N SER A 6 15.40 7.75 -4.00
CA SER A 6 16.41 7.21 -3.10
C SER A 6 15.82 6.20 -2.11
N LEU A 7 14.66 6.52 -1.55
CA LEU A 7 13.95 5.61 -0.64
C LEU A 7 13.51 4.33 -1.36
N ASP A 8 12.99 4.47 -2.59
CA ASP A 8 12.56 3.33 -3.38
C ASP A 8 13.74 2.45 -3.77
N LYS A 9 14.89 3.04 -4.08
CA LYS A 9 16.11 2.28 -4.37
C LYS A 9 16.57 1.49 -3.16
N LEU A 10 16.55 2.11 -1.97
CA LEU A 10 16.89 1.42 -0.73
C LEU A 10 15.95 0.25 -0.47
N LEU A 11 14.66 0.44 -0.73
CA LEU A 11 13.67 -0.61 -0.59
C LEU A 11 13.93 -1.76 -1.55
N LYS A 12 14.20 -1.47 -2.82
CA LYS A 12 14.52 -2.49 -3.82
C LYS A 12 15.78 -3.26 -3.45
N ASP A 13 16.80 -2.57 -2.99
CA ASP A 13 18.06 -3.20 -2.56
C ASP A 13 17.81 -4.14 -1.38
N ALA A 14 16.99 -3.71 -0.41
CA ALA A 14 16.64 -4.54 0.74
C ALA A 14 15.87 -5.80 0.31
N MET A 15 14.98 -5.68 -0.67
CA MET A 15 14.17 -6.80 -1.15
C MET A 15 14.99 -7.86 -1.87
N THR A 16 16.09 -7.46 -2.50
CA THR A 16 16.92 -8.39 -3.28
C THR A 16 18.09 -8.95 -2.48
N GLN A 17 18.37 -8.38 -1.31
CA GLN A 17 19.50 -8.77 -0.50
C GLN A 17 19.21 -10.08 0.25
N SER A 18 20.17 -11.01 0.20
CA SER A 18 20.07 -12.24 0.98
C SER A 18 20.03 -11.92 2.47
N GLY A 19 19.05 -12.49 3.17
CA GLY A 19 18.84 -12.17 4.59
C GLY A 19 18.10 -10.87 4.83
N GLY A 20 17.50 -10.31 3.78
CA GLY A 20 16.66 -9.12 3.89
C GLY A 20 15.37 -9.37 4.69
N PRO A 21 14.55 -8.34 4.92
CA PRO A 21 13.35 -8.47 5.74
C PRO A 21 12.33 -9.43 5.14
N GLU A 22 11.63 -10.17 6.00
CA GLU A 22 10.57 -11.09 5.59
C GLU A 22 9.30 -10.35 5.18
N ILE A 23 9.06 -9.18 5.77
CA ILE A 23 7.87 -8.35 5.51
C ILE A 23 8.33 -6.94 5.19
N ILE A 24 7.81 -6.40 4.09
CA ILE A 24 8.06 -5.02 3.68
C ILE A 24 6.73 -4.33 3.44
N GLU A 25 6.56 -3.16 4.04
CA GLU A 25 5.38 -2.33 3.83
C GLU A 25 5.78 -1.04 3.10
N SER A 26 5.14 -0.77 1.98
CA SER A 26 5.18 0.52 1.32
C SER A 26 4.08 0.55 0.25
N ARG A 27 3.77 1.73 -0.25
CA ARG A 27 2.78 1.87 -1.32
C ARG A 27 3.18 1.16 -2.60
N LEU A 28 4.48 1.09 -2.87
CA LEU A 28 4.99 0.53 -4.13
C LEU A 28 5.73 -0.79 -3.94
N ALA A 29 5.74 -1.35 -2.73
CA ALA A 29 6.47 -2.59 -2.48
C ALA A 29 6.04 -3.72 -3.41
N GLY A 30 4.72 -3.87 -3.64
CA GLY A 30 4.19 -4.89 -4.56
C GLY A 30 4.66 -4.68 -6.00
N TRP A 31 4.70 -3.43 -6.44
CA TRP A 31 5.19 -3.09 -7.77
C TRP A 31 6.66 -3.45 -7.92
N TRP A 32 7.48 -3.11 -6.91
CA TRP A 32 8.91 -3.43 -6.95
C TRP A 32 9.14 -4.94 -6.90
N ALA A 33 8.41 -5.68 -6.10
CA ALA A 33 8.52 -7.13 -6.03
C ALA A 33 8.14 -7.77 -7.37
N HIS A 34 7.09 -7.27 -8.02
CA HIS A 34 6.67 -7.74 -9.33
C HIS A 34 7.73 -7.45 -10.40
N GLU A 35 8.23 -6.22 -10.42
CA GLU A 35 9.26 -5.78 -11.37
C GLU A 35 10.55 -6.58 -11.23
N LEU A 36 10.95 -6.87 -9.99
CA LEU A 36 12.18 -7.61 -9.68
C LEU A 36 11.97 -9.13 -9.73
N ALA A 37 10.76 -9.58 -10.04
CA ALA A 37 10.40 -11.01 -10.11
C ALA A 37 10.69 -11.77 -8.82
N ILE A 38 10.45 -11.13 -7.67
CA ILE A 38 10.67 -11.75 -6.36
C ILE A 38 9.51 -12.69 -6.05
N ASN A 39 9.80 -13.92 -5.67
CA ASN A 39 8.80 -14.90 -5.28
C ASN A 39 8.31 -14.60 -3.87
N CYS A 40 7.16 -13.92 -3.77
CA CYS A 40 6.57 -13.53 -2.50
C CYS A 40 5.08 -13.29 -2.66
N LEU A 41 4.38 -13.20 -1.54
CA LEU A 41 2.98 -12.77 -1.53
C LEU A 41 2.93 -11.25 -1.62
N ARG A 42 2.24 -10.75 -2.61
CA ARG A 42 2.06 -9.31 -2.82
C ARG A 42 0.62 -8.95 -2.50
N VAL A 43 0.43 -8.12 -1.48
CA VAL A 43 -0.90 -7.78 -0.95
C VAL A 43 -1.18 -6.30 -1.11
N TRP A 44 -2.34 -5.98 -1.63
CA TRP A 44 -2.89 -4.62 -1.63
C TRP A 44 -4.08 -4.57 -0.68
N ILE A 45 -4.02 -3.69 0.31
CA ILE A 45 -5.13 -3.47 1.23
C ILE A 45 -5.86 -2.21 0.78
N ASN A 46 -7.09 -2.41 0.31
CA ASN A 46 -7.90 -1.34 -0.24
C ASN A 46 -8.89 -0.81 0.81
N THR A 47 -8.92 0.50 0.98
CA THR A 47 -9.86 1.17 1.87
C THR A 47 -10.42 2.37 1.12
N SER A 48 -11.73 2.59 1.19
CA SER A 48 -12.38 3.73 0.54
C SER A 48 -11.91 5.05 1.19
N ASP A 49 -12.05 6.15 0.45
CA ASP A 49 -11.73 7.47 0.96
C ASP A 49 -12.58 7.81 2.18
N GLU A 50 -13.85 7.42 2.17
CA GLU A 50 -14.77 7.63 3.27
C GLU A 50 -14.33 6.89 4.53
N GLU A 51 -13.93 5.64 4.41
CA GLU A 51 -13.48 4.86 5.55
C GLU A 51 -12.15 5.36 6.09
N ARG A 52 -11.22 5.76 5.22
CA ARG A 52 -9.98 6.40 5.65
C ARG A 52 -10.25 7.67 6.44
N ALA A 53 -11.15 8.51 5.95
CA ALA A 53 -11.53 9.76 6.62
C ALA A 53 -12.13 9.48 8.00
N ARG A 54 -12.99 8.48 8.10
CA ARG A 54 -13.63 8.10 9.36
C ARG A 54 -12.61 7.62 10.38
N ARG A 55 -11.63 6.83 9.95
CA ARG A 55 -10.56 6.34 10.82
C ARG A 55 -9.66 7.46 11.32
N VAL A 56 -9.32 8.41 10.44
CA VAL A 56 -8.53 9.59 10.82
C VAL A 56 -9.33 10.47 11.78
N GLN A 57 -10.62 10.68 11.52
CA GLN A 57 -11.48 11.46 12.40
C GLN A 57 -11.54 10.86 13.80
N THR A 58 -11.68 9.55 13.90
CA THR A 58 -11.73 8.83 15.18
C THR A 58 -10.40 9.00 15.95
N ARG A 59 -9.29 8.94 15.24
CA ARG A 59 -7.95 9.01 15.85
C ARG A 59 -7.52 10.45 16.18
N GLU A 60 -7.80 11.40 15.28
CA GLU A 60 -7.25 12.75 15.35
C GLU A 60 -8.31 13.83 15.55
N GLY A 61 -9.58 13.50 15.45
CA GLY A 61 -10.67 14.47 15.57
C GLY A 61 -10.88 15.27 14.29
N GLY A 62 -11.60 16.40 14.42
CA GLY A 62 -11.96 17.23 13.28
C GLY A 62 -13.29 16.80 12.64
N SER A 63 -13.69 17.47 11.57
CA SER A 63 -14.92 17.10 10.86
C SER A 63 -14.63 15.97 9.86
N PHE A 64 -15.63 15.13 9.63
CA PHE A 64 -15.56 14.08 8.62
C PHE A 64 -15.29 14.68 7.23
N GLU A 65 -15.99 15.76 6.89
CA GLU A 65 -15.85 16.40 5.57
C GLU A 65 -14.44 16.90 5.34
N GLN A 66 -13.82 17.50 6.36
CA GLN A 66 -12.44 17.96 6.29
C GLN A 66 -11.49 16.79 6.07
N ARG A 67 -11.66 15.71 6.85
CA ARG A 67 -10.80 14.52 6.74
C ARG A 67 -10.97 13.83 5.39
N LEU A 68 -12.20 13.80 4.88
CA LEU A 68 -12.48 13.24 3.55
C LEU A 68 -11.76 14.04 2.46
N SER A 69 -11.87 15.37 2.51
CA SER A 69 -11.20 16.25 1.54
C SER A 69 -9.69 16.06 1.56
N GLU A 70 -9.09 16.01 2.74
CA GLU A 70 -7.65 15.80 2.91
C GLU A 70 -7.21 14.43 2.36
N SER A 71 -7.96 13.39 2.68
CA SER A 71 -7.66 12.02 2.23
C SER A 71 -7.75 11.90 0.72
N THR A 72 -8.80 12.44 0.12
CA THR A 72 -8.99 12.42 -1.33
C THR A 72 -7.87 13.17 -2.04
N ALA A 73 -7.51 14.35 -1.53
CA ALA A 73 -6.43 15.15 -2.10
C ALA A 73 -5.09 14.41 -2.04
N ARG A 74 -4.80 13.76 -0.92
CA ARG A 74 -3.57 12.99 -0.74
C ARG A 74 -3.49 11.82 -1.71
N GLN A 75 -4.59 11.07 -1.87
CA GLN A 75 -4.62 9.93 -2.79
C GLN A 75 -4.41 10.38 -4.24
N SER A 76 -5.04 11.48 -4.65
CA SER A 76 -4.88 12.03 -5.99
C SER A 76 -3.44 12.49 -6.24
N ALA A 77 -2.84 13.15 -5.25
CA ALA A 77 -1.46 13.62 -5.36
C ALA A 77 -0.47 12.46 -5.46
N ASP A 78 -0.64 11.41 -4.65
CA ASP A 78 0.20 10.22 -4.69
C ASP A 78 0.07 9.50 -6.03
N LYS A 79 -1.15 9.33 -6.51
CA LYS A 79 -1.43 8.66 -7.78
C LYS A 79 -0.74 9.37 -8.94
N GLU A 80 -0.86 10.70 -9.00
CA GLU A 80 -0.22 11.49 -10.04
C GLU A 80 1.31 11.46 -9.93
N ARG A 81 1.85 11.55 -8.72
CA ARG A 81 3.29 11.51 -8.50
C ARG A 81 3.91 10.20 -9.01
N TYR A 82 3.29 9.06 -8.70
CA TYR A 82 3.83 7.78 -9.13
C TYR A 82 3.66 7.55 -10.63
N ARG A 83 2.61 8.10 -11.22
CA ARG A 83 2.44 8.06 -12.67
C ARG A 83 3.54 8.85 -13.36
N VAL A 84 3.86 10.03 -12.85
CA VAL A 84 4.90 10.89 -13.43
C VAL A 84 6.29 10.31 -13.23
N LEU A 85 6.59 9.80 -12.02
CA LEU A 85 7.93 9.30 -11.68
C LEU A 85 8.24 7.94 -12.30
N TYR A 86 7.25 7.04 -12.36
CA TYR A 86 7.49 5.64 -12.70
C TYR A 86 6.53 5.07 -13.74
N ASP A 87 5.62 5.88 -14.24
CA ASP A 87 4.55 5.44 -15.13
C ASP A 87 3.72 4.30 -14.50
N ILE A 88 3.48 4.39 -13.20
CA ILE A 88 2.70 3.43 -12.43
C ILE A 88 1.30 3.97 -12.20
N ASP A 89 0.29 3.16 -12.54
CA ASP A 89 -1.11 3.41 -12.22
C ASP A 89 -1.44 2.66 -10.93
N LEU A 90 -1.71 3.38 -9.84
CA LEU A 90 -1.99 2.77 -8.53
C LEU A 90 -3.30 1.97 -8.52
N ASP A 91 -4.19 2.17 -9.48
CA ASP A 91 -5.43 1.40 -9.60
C ASP A 91 -5.21 0.04 -10.27
N GLU A 92 -4.06 -0.15 -10.89
CA GLU A 92 -3.72 -1.42 -11.55
C GLU A 92 -3.30 -2.46 -10.52
N MET A 93 -4.02 -3.58 -10.48
CA MET A 93 -3.79 -4.64 -9.49
C MET A 93 -2.97 -5.83 -10.01
N THR A 94 -2.50 -5.76 -11.24
CA THR A 94 -1.69 -6.85 -11.85
C THR A 94 -0.53 -7.31 -10.96
N PRO A 95 0.22 -6.42 -10.27
CA PRO A 95 1.34 -6.86 -9.43
C PRO A 95 0.93 -7.64 -8.19
N TYR A 96 -0.34 -7.66 -7.80
CA TYR A 96 -0.77 -8.18 -6.51
C TYR A 96 -1.42 -9.55 -6.63
N ASN A 97 -1.07 -10.44 -5.68
CA ASN A 97 -1.66 -11.77 -5.56
C ASN A 97 -2.94 -11.76 -4.74
N LEU A 98 -3.06 -10.78 -3.84
CA LEU A 98 -4.18 -10.68 -2.92
C LEU A 98 -4.58 -9.21 -2.80
N VAL A 99 -5.87 -8.93 -3.00
CA VAL A 99 -6.45 -7.61 -2.77
C VAL A 99 -7.49 -7.75 -1.67
N VAL A 100 -7.31 -7.01 -0.57
CA VAL A 100 -8.21 -7.06 0.58
C VAL A 100 -9.00 -5.75 0.64
N ASN A 101 -10.32 -5.84 0.59
CA ASN A 101 -11.21 -4.69 0.80
C ASN A 101 -11.50 -4.57 2.29
N ALA A 102 -10.88 -3.59 2.93
CA ALA A 102 -10.84 -3.49 4.39
C ALA A 102 -11.89 -2.56 5.00
N ASP A 103 -12.84 -2.05 4.20
CA ASP A 103 -13.84 -1.07 4.69
C ASP A 103 -14.65 -1.58 5.87
N ASN A 104 -15.02 -2.84 5.85
CA ASN A 104 -15.86 -3.46 6.89
C ASN A 104 -15.08 -4.42 7.76
N LEU A 105 -13.76 -4.35 7.74
CA LEU A 105 -12.89 -5.27 8.47
C LEU A 105 -12.14 -4.54 9.58
N THR A 106 -11.93 -5.23 10.69
CA THR A 106 -11.01 -4.78 11.74
C THR A 106 -9.57 -5.08 11.34
N ALA A 107 -8.62 -4.48 12.03
CA ALA A 107 -7.20 -4.78 11.83
C ALA A 107 -6.90 -6.27 12.04
N ASP A 108 -7.53 -6.89 13.06
CA ASP A 108 -7.35 -8.31 13.34
C ASP A 108 -7.89 -9.17 12.21
N GLU A 109 -9.04 -8.80 11.62
CA GLU A 109 -9.63 -9.52 10.51
C GLU A 109 -8.73 -9.43 9.27
N VAL A 110 -8.18 -8.26 8.97
CA VAL A 110 -7.24 -8.09 7.86
C VAL A 110 -6.00 -8.94 8.10
N PHE A 111 -5.46 -8.92 9.31
CA PHE A 111 -4.31 -9.73 9.69
C PHE A 111 -4.59 -11.22 9.47
N SER A 112 -5.77 -11.70 9.87
CA SER A 112 -6.15 -13.09 9.70
C SER A 112 -6.22 -13.51 8.24
N ILE A 113 -6.76 -12.65 7.37
CA ILE A 113 -6.85 -12.91 5.93
C ILE A 113 -5.45 -13.03 5.33
N VAL A 114 -4.57 -12.08 5.63
CA VAL A 114 -3.21 -12.06 5.10
C VAL A 114 -2.42 -13.25 5.63
N ASN A 115 -2.53 -13.53 6.92
CA ASN A 115 -1.83 -14.64 7.56
C ASN A 115 -2.26 -15.98 6.99
N SER A 116 -3.55 -16.16 6.71
CA SER A 116 -4.07 -17.37 6.07
C SER A 116 -3.50 -17.55 4.66
N ALA A 117 -3.37 -16.46 3.91
CA ALA A 117 -2.80 -16.50 2.58
C ALA A 117 -1.32 -16.90 2.61
N ILE A 118 -0.57 -16.41 3.60
CA ILE A 118 0.84 -16.76 3.77
C ILE A 118 0.99 -18.26 4.10
N ASN A 119 0.17 -18.75 5.04
CA ASN A 119 0.30 -20.12 5.56
C ASN A 119 -0.40 -21.17 4.69
N GLY A 120 -1.46 -20.77 4.01
CA GLY A 120 -2.26 -21.67 3.19
C GLY A 120 -1.80 -21.77 1.75
N GLY A 121 -0.90 -20.87 1.39
CA GLY A 121 -0.50 -20.71 0.04
C GLY A 121 0.50 -21.55 -0.49
#